data_5310a50eacc47258d2089f7fcd5da17a
#
_entry.id   5310a50eacc47258d2089f7fcd5da17a
#
_cell.length_a   1.000
_cell.length_b   1.000
_cell.length_c   1.000
_cell.angle_alpha   90.00
_cell.angle_beta   90.00
_cell.angle_gamma   90.00
#
_symmetry.space_group_name_H-M   'P 1'
#
loop_
_entity.id
_entity.type
_entity.pdbx_description
1 polymer ?
#
loop_
_entity_poly.entity_id
_entity_poly.type
_entity_poly.pdbx_seq_one_letter_code
_entity_poly.pdbx_strand_id
1 'polypeptide(L)'
;MVVYELIPKLIRAALNNDKKAVESISLMIGRKIKKEYPQIASEIMQITANSSVGADTLRTLDLTPAPVDRETRSQLVKVEEPIMVEEPILSPEVWHQLKDFLLERELLERFLEEDIVPPNSILLSGKPGVGKTYITKWLSYKLNLPIVTVDLATSISSYLGRSGQNIKSIFDYAKSQNVILFLDELDAIAKRRDDMGDLGELKRLVNVLLKELEECPVTCVIVGATNHPEILDKAIWRRFDRNIEIPMPGKEERRKLVERTLGNKFGEMKSDTIKFVVGNTETVSASEICKLCEHIKRQMVMNRDDKPDILALRECCRIIELKDRNEKVQLCKRIKNEFPELSLRDISNITMISSASVGRYIKE
;
A
#
# COMPACT_ATOMS: atom_id res chain seq x y z
N MET A 1 41.70 2.93 19.15
CA MET A 1 40.31 2.47 19.10
C MET A 1 40.12 1.70 17.79
N VAL A 2 39.91 0.40 17.88
CA VAL A 2 39.82 -0.48 16.69
C VAL A 2 38.48 -0.26 16.00
N VAL A 3 38.41 -0.45 14.68
CA VAL A 3 37.17 -0.24 13.89
C VAL A 3 35.99 -1.03 14.48
N TYR A 4 36.25 -2.25 14.96
CA TYR A 4 35.24 -3.13 15.57
C TYR A 4 34.60 -2.54 16.84
N GLU A 5 35.25 -1.63 17.55
CA GLU A 5 34.68 -0.96 18.74
C GLU A 5 33.66 0.15 18.36
N LEU A 6 33.67 0.58 17.09
CA LEU A 6 32.72 1.57 16.56
C LEU A 6 31.41 0.94 16.09
N ILE A 7 31.43 -0.36 15.71
CA ILE A 7 30.24 -1.06 15.19
C ILE A 7 29.11 -1.13 16.24
N PRO A 8 29.33 -1.53 17.52
CA PRO A 8 28.26 -1.52 18.51
C PRO A 8 27.70 -0.12 18.79
N LYS A 9 28.56 0.91 18.71
CA LYS A 9 28.14 2.31 18.87
C LYS A 9 27.26 2.77 17.70
N LEU A 10 27.61 2.39 16.46
CA LEU A 10 26.84 2.66 15.27
C LEU A 10 25.46 1.99 15.36
N ILE A 11 25.42 0.71 15.74
CA ILE A 11 24.15 -0.04 15.90
C ILE A 11 23.27 0.62 16.97
N ARG A 12 23.86 1.01 18.11
CA ARG A 12 23.12 1.69 19.18
C ARG A 12 22.58 3.03 18.75
N ALA A 13 23.36 3.84 18.02
CA ALA A 13 22.93 5.11 17.48
C ALA A 13 21.79 4.92 16.46
N ALA A 14 21.89 3.91 15.59
CA ALA A 14 20.86 3.56 14.62
C ALA A 14 19.55 3.11 15.29
N LEU A 15 19.62 2.26 16.31
CA LEU A 15 18.46 1.81 17.09
C LEU A 15 17.78 2.94 17.88
N ASN A 16 18.56 3.93 18.30
CA ASN A 16 18.05 5.13 18.98
C ASN A 16 17.60 6.24 18.03
N ASN A 17 17.59 6.00 16.70
CA ASN A 17 17.28 6.99 15.67
C ASN A 17 18.15 8.28 15.72
N ASP A 18 19.34 8.18 16.28
CA ASP A 18 20.29 9.30 16.38
C ASP A 18 21.11 9.42 15.08
N LYS A 19 20.52 10.08 14.08
CA LYS A 19 21.13 10.29 12.75
C LYS A 19 22.49 10.98 12.84
N LYS A 20 22.66 11.98 13.70
CA LYS A 20 23.94 12.71 13.87
C LYS A 20 25.04 11.81 14.40
N ALA A 21 24.72 10.96 15.37
CA ALA A 21 25.67 9.97 15.89
C ALA A 21 26.00 8.91 14.83
N VAL A 22 25.01 8.43 14.04
CA VAL A 22 25.22 7.49 12.93
C VAL A 22 26.18 8.08 11.91
N GLU A 23 25.95 9.30 11.42
CA GLU A 23 26.82 9.97 10.45
C GLU A 23 28.25 10.18 10.99
N SER A 24 28.38 10.68 12.19
CA SER A 24 29.66 10.92 12.84
C SER A 24 30.48 9.62 12.99
N ILE A 25 29.84 8.53 13.43
CA ILE A 25 30.49 7.23 13.60
C ILE A 25 30.83 6.63 12.24
N SER A 26 29.95 6.74 11.23
CA SER A 26 30.20 6.26 9.86
C SER A 26 31.39 6.97 9.23
N LEU A 27 31.51 8.29 9.37
CA LEU A 27 32.67 9.04 8.91
C LEU A 27 33.97 8.63 9.65
N MET A 28 33.90 8.36 10.94
CA MET A 28 35.05 7.84 11.70
C MET A 28 35.49 6.46 11.21
N ILE A 29 34.54 5.58 10.90
CA ILE A 29 34.83 4.25 10.32
C ILE A 29 35.49 4.43 8.94
N GLY A 30 34.88 5.20 8.03
CA GLY A 30 35.40 5.44 6.68
C GLY A 30 36.83 6.01 6.69
N ARG A 31 37.14 6.96 7.57
CA ARG A 31 38.52 7.51 7.70
C ARG A 31 39.51 6.44 8.19
N LYS A 32 39.11 5.55 9.08
CA LYS A 32 40.01 4.53 9.64
C LYS A 32 40.31 3.41 8.67
N ILE A 33 39.34 2.97 7.87
CA ILE A 33 39.52 1.87 6.91
C ILE A 33 40.10 2.34 5.58
N LYS A 34 40.22 3.66 5.34
CA LYS A 34 40.67 4.23 4.05
C LYS A 34 41.99 3.67 3.54
N LYS A 35 42.92 3.30 4.43
CA LYS A 35 44.24 2.75 4.02
C LYS A 35 44.16 1.27 3.63
N GLU A 36 43.31 0.48 4.28
CA GLU A 36 43.20 -0.96 4.08
C GLU A 36 42.12 -1.32 3.04
N TYR A 37 41.03 -0.53 3.01
CA TYR A 37 39.86 -0.76 2.15
C TYR A 37 39.37 0.54 1.50
N PRO A 38 40.11 1.09 0.53
CA PRO A 38 39.83 2.41 -0.06
C PRO A 38 38.48 2.48 -0.79
N GLN A 39 38.05 1.36 -1.39
CA GLN A 39 36.75 1.30 -2.09
C GLN A 39 35.58 1.40 -1.11
N ILE A 40 35.61 0.61 -0.03
CA ILE A 40 34.58 0.63 1.01
C ILE A 40 34.55 1.99 1.72
N ALA A 41 35.72 2.57 1.98
CA ALA A 41 35.81 3.91 2.58
C ALA A 41 35.19 4.99 1.67
N SER A 42 35.40 4.88 0.35
CA SER A 42 34.78 5.78 -0.63
C SER A 42 33.27 5.63 -0.66
N GLU A 43 32.77 4.41 -0.62
CA GLU A 43 31.33 4.11 -0.60
C GLU A 43 30.66 4.65 0.67
N ILE A 44 31.27 4.44 1.86
CA ILE A 44 30.79 5.03 3.12
C ILE A 44 30.77 6.55 3.05
N MET A 45 31.79 7.17 2.47
CA MET A 45 31.86 8.63 2.32
C MET A 45 30.81 9.13 1.32
N GLN A 46 30.54 8.42 0.22
CA GLN A 46 29.47 8.76 -0.72
C GLN A 46 28.08 8.63 -0.09
N ILE A 47 27.81 7.57 0.65
CA ILE A 47 26.53 7.37 1.35
C ILE A 47 26.32 8.49 2.39
N THR A 48 27.37 8.82 3.17
CA THR A 48 27.27 9.91 4.16
C THR A 48 27.26 11.30 3.53
N ALA A 49 27.92 11.53 2.41
CA ALA A 49 27.84 12.78 1.65
C ALA A 49 26.48 12.95 0.97
N ASN A 50 25.91 11.89 0.42
CA ASN A 50 24.56 11.91 -0.14
C ASN A 50 23.49 12.06 0.96
N SER A 51 23.73 11.54 2.18
CA SER A 51 22.89 11.85 3.34
C SER A 51 23.03 13.29 3.80
N SER A 52 24.20 13.92 3.64
CA SER A 52 24.45 15.34 3.98
C SER A 52 24.03 16.31 2.86
N VAL A 53 24.02 15.91 1.60
CA VAL A 53 23.40 16.68 0.49
C VAL A 53 21.87 16.54 0.55
N GLY A 54 21.35 15.37 1.00
CA GLY A 54 19.97 15.22 1.46
C GLY A 54 19.68 15.98 2.76
N ALA A 55 20.68 16.38 3.55
CA ALA A 55 20.51 17.16 4.78
C ALA A 55 20.21 18.64 4.55
N ASP A 56 20.48 19.21 3.36
CA ASP A 56 19.91 20.52 3.02
C ASP A 56 18.45 20.39 2.56
N THR A 57 18.05 19.27 1.99
CA THR A 57 16.62 18.89 1.83
C THR A 57 16.02 18.36 3.14
N LEU A 58 16.84 17.73 4.02
CA LEU A 58 16.44 17.25 5.36
C LEU A 58 16.47 18.34 6.45
N ARG A 59 17.09 19.50 6.20
CA ARG A 59 16.92 20.70 7.03
C ARG A 59 15.55 21.35 6.89
N THR A 60 14.78 20.96 5.87
CA THR A 60 13.36 21.27 5.77
C THR A 60 12.45 20.24 6.45
N LEU A 61 12.99 19.16 6.99
CA LEU A 61 12.28 18.19 7.82
C LEU A 61 12.46 18.47 9.34
N ASP A 62 12.63 19.70 9.77
CA ASP A 62 12.04 20.18 11.02
C ASP A 62 10.51 20.23 10.77
N LEU A 63 9.91 19.02 10.59
CA LEU A 63 8.46 18.91 10.57
C LEU A 63 7.98 19.59 11.84
N THR A 64 7.30 20.72 11.67
CA THR A 64 6.52 21.29 12.76
C THR A 64 5.76 20.15 13.41
N PRO A 65 5.65 20.07 14.73
CA PRO A 65 5.03 18.93 15.39
C PRO A 65 3.66 18.67 14.75
N ALA A 66 3.39 17.40 14.45
CA ALA A 66 2.15 16.98 13.81
C ALA A 66 0.96 17.56 14.57
N PRO A 67 -0.08 18.06 13.87
CA PRO A 67 -1.23 18.66 14.52
C PRO A 67 -1.90 17.66 15.44
N VAL A 68 -2.19 18.10 16.65
CA VAL A 68 -2.89 17.34 17.68
C VAL A 68 -4.25 17.95 17.95
N ASP A 69 -5.22 17.11 18.23
CA ASP A 69 -6.50 17.57 18.75
C ASP A 69 -6.28 18.26 20.10
N ARG A 70 -6.82 19.47 20.27
CA ARG A 70 -6.55 20.30 21.45
C ARG A 70 -7.11 19.75 22.76
N GLU A 71 -8.14 18.92 22.70
CA GLU A 71 -8.80 18.35 23.88
C GLU A 71 -8.29 16.95 24.21
N THR A 72 -8.27 16.08 23.22
CA THR A 72 -7.84 14.68 23.40
C THR A 72 -6.32 14.54 23.39
N ARG A 73 -5.59 15.54 22.87
CA ARG A 73 -4.15 15.48 22.58
C ARG A 73 -3.76 14.31 21.67
N SER A 74 -4.73 13.71 20.99
CA SER A 74 -4.47 12.68 20.00
C SER A 74 -3.89 13.29 18.72
N GLN A 75 -3.00 12.57 18.06
CA GLN A 75 -2.47 12.97 16.75
C GLN A 75 -3.58 12.92 15.71
N LEU A 76 -3.78 14.03 14.99
CA LEU A 76 -4.77 14.11 13.91
C LEU A 76 -4.29 13.45 12.62
N VAL A 77 -2.99 13.27 12.49
CA VAL A 77 -2.36 12.72 11.29
C VAL A 77 -1.27 11.71 11.68
N LYS A 78 -1.05 10.73 10.81
CA LYS A 78 0.09 9.82 10.85
C LYS A 78 1.07 10.25 9.78
N VAL A 79 2.31 10.54 10.17
CA VAL A 79 3.39 10.87 9.23
C VAL A 79 4.25 9.63 8.99
N GLU A 80 4.46 9.29 7.73
CA GLU A 80 5.29 8.16 7.30
C GLU A 80 6.33 8.65 6.30
N GLU A 81 7.61 8.35 6.57
CA GLU A 81 8.70 8.68 5.65
C GLU A 81 8.60 7.84 4.36
N PRO A 82 9.14 8.36 3.23
CA PRO A 82 9.21 7.59 2.00
C PRO A 82 10.04 6.33 2.20
N ILE A 83 9.45 5.19 1.93
CA ILE A 83 10.14 3.90 1.95
C ILE A 83 10.15 3.31 0.55
N MET A 84 11.19 2.53 0.23
CA MET A 84 11.24 1.81 -1.04
C MET A 84 10.06 0.84 -1.14
N VAL A 85 9.26 1.02 -2.18
CA VAL A 85 8.10 0.18 -2.50
C VAL A 85 8.23 -0.27 -3.95
N GLU A 86 8.02 -1.56 -4.19
CA GLU A 86 7.99 -2.11 -5.55
C GLU A 86 6.86 -1.48 -6.36
N GLU A 87 7.00 -1.49 -7.68
CA GLU A 87 5.97 -0.97 -8.58
C GLU A 87 4.64 -1.71 -8.38
N PRO A 88 3.51 -0.99 -8.26
CA PRO A 88 2.21 -1.63 -8.16
C PRO A 88 1.88 -2.41 -9.43
N ILE A 89 1.22 -3.55 -9.29
CA ILE A 89 0.72 -4.33 -10.42
C ILE A 89 -0.68 -3.84 -10.75
N LEU A 90 -0.82 -3.14 -11.87
CA LEU A 90 -2.03 -2.44 -12.30
C LEU A 90 -2.31 -2.71 -13.76
N SER A 91 -3.55 -2.42 -14.19
CA SER A 91 -3.87 -2.41 -15.62
C SER A 91 -3.09 -1.34 -16.38
N PRO A 92 -2.82 -1.52 -17.69
CA PRO A 92 -2.09 -0.56 -18.49
C PRO A 92 -2.69 0.86 -18.44
N GLU A 93 -4.03 0.97 -18.41
CA GLU A 93 -4.74 2.24 -18.40
C GLU A 93 -4.50 3.02 -17.10
N VAL A 94 -4.61 2.33 -15.94
CA VAL A 94 -4.32 2.93 -14.64
C VAL A 94 -2.86 3.32 -14.54
N TRP A 95 -1.99 2.46 -15.05
CA TRP A 95 -0.55 2.69 -15.05
C TRP A 95 -0.15 3.92 -15.86
N HIS A 96 -0.76 4.12 -17.02
CA HIS A 96 -0.54 5.30 -17.86
C HIS A 96 -0.93 6.58 -17.12
N GLN A 97 -2.13 6.64 -16.54
CA GLN A 97 -2.59 7.81 -15.78
C GLN A 97 -1.69 8.18 -14.60
N LEU A 98 -1.16 7.19 -13.88
CA LEU A 98 -0.24 7.42 -12.76
C LEU A 98 1.13 7.91 -13.24
N LYS A 99 1.64 7.38 -14.35
CA LYS A 99 2.91 7.84 -14.95
C LYS A 99 2.82 9.27 -15.46
N ASP A 100 1.71 9.61 -16.11
CA ASP A 100 1.49 10.98 -16.57
C ASP A 100 1.48 11.96 -15.40
N PHE A 101 0.78 11.60 -14.32
CA PHE A 101 0.78 12.43 -13.11
C PHE A 101 2.19 12.60 -12.52
N LEU A 102 2.96 11.52 -12.41
CA LEU A 102 4.34 11.60 -11.93
C LEU A 102 5.20 12.50 -12.79
N LEU A 103 5.12 12.34 -14.12
CA LEU A 103 5.88 13.16 -15.07
C LEU A 103 5.53 14.65 -14.94
N GLU A 104 4.26 14.98 -14.79
CA GLU A 104 3.81 16.35 -14.55
C GLU A 104 4.36 16.92 -13.24
N ARG A 105 4.47 16.09 -12.20
CA ARG A 105 5.07 16.50 -10.92
C ARG A 105 6.60 16.68 -11.03
N GLU A 106 7.28 15.82 -11.75
CA GLU A 106 8.72 15.94 -12.02
C GLU A 106 9.06 17.18 -12.87
N LEU A 107 8.16 17.58 -13.75
CA LEU A 107 8.30 18.73 -14.64
C LEU A 107 7.63 20.02 -14.09
N LEU A 108 7.29 20.05 -12.80
CA LEU A 108 6.55 21.15 -12.16
C LEU A 108 7.14 22.54 -12.51
N GLU A 109 8.45 22.71 -12.38
CA GLU A 109 9.09 24.00 -12.66
C GLU A 109 8.90 24.43 -14.11
N ARG A 110 9.01 23.53 -15.08
CA ARG A 110 8.79 23.82 -16.50
C ARG A 110 7.36 24.22 -16.80
N PHE A 111 6.39 23.56 -16.16
CA PHE A 111 4.98 23.94 -16.31
C PHE A 111 4.70 25.34 -15.77
N LEU A 112 5.31 25.70 -14.64
CA LEU A 112 5.16 27.04 -14.04
C LEU A 112 5.86 28.12 -14.87
N GLU A 113 6.98 27.81 -15.53
CA GLU A 113 7.65 28.72 -16.48
C GLU A 113 6.78 29.07 -17.68
N GLU A 114 5.89 28.15 -18.09
CA GLU A 114 4.91 28.33 -19.18
C GLU A 114 3.53 28.81 -18.70
N ASP A 115 3.43 29.30 -17.45
CA ASP A 115 2.17 29.72 -16.81
C ASP A 115 1.08 28.61 -16.78
N ILE A 116 1.48 27.34 -16.80
CA ILE A 116 0.59 26.19 -16.69
C ILE A 116 0.66 25.61 -15.28
N VAL A 117 -0.50 25.47 -14.63
CA VAL A 117 -0.61 24.81 -13.32
C VAL A 117 -0.84 23.32 -13.53
N PRO A 118 0.14 22.46 -13.22
CA PRO A 118 -0.04 21.02 -13.36
C PRO A 118 -0.91 20.46 -12.22
N PRO A 119 -1.60 19.32 -12.44
CA PRO A 119 -2.43 18.69 -11.44
C PRO A 119 -1.62 18.34 -10.18
N ASN A 120 -2.20 18.60 -9.01
CA ASN A 120 -1.59 18.27 -7.72
C ASN A 120 -2.45 17.32 -6.89
N SER A 121 -3.61 16.93 -7.38
CA SER A 121 -4.58 16.12 -6.63
C SER A 121 -5.10 14.94 -7.43
N ILE A 122 -5.14 13.76 -6.78
CA ILE A 122 -5.66 12.51 -7.35
C ILE A 122 -6.70 11.92 -6.40
N LEU A 123 -7.84 11.51 -6.93
CA LEU A 123 -8.79 10.66 -6.24
C LEU A 123 -8.66 9.22 -6.73
N LEU A 124 -8.28 8.30 -5.85
CA LEU A 124 -8.22 6.87 -6.09
C LEU A 124 -9.54 6.23 -5.64
N SER A 125 -10.29 5.66 -6.58
CA SER A 125 -11.54 4.95 -6.29
C SER A 125 -11.41 3.47 -6.63
N GLY A 126 -12.19 2.61 -5.97
CA GLY A 126 -12.21 1.19 -6.24
C GLY A 126 -12.48 0.35 -5.01
N LYS A 127 -12.76 -0.93 -5.19
CA LYS A 127 -13.11 -1.87 -4.11
C LYS A 127 -12.03 -1.95 -3.03
N PRO A 128 -12.38 -2.36 -1.80
CA PRO A 128 -11.38 -2.63 -0.76
C PRO A 128 -10.32 -3.65 -1.24
N GLY A 129 -9.06 -3.41 -0.87
CA GLY A 129 -7.97 -4.34 -1.18
C GLY A 129 -7.40 -4.27 -2.60
N VAL A 130 -7.83 -3.36 -3.47
CA VAL A 130 -7.27 -3.20 -4.83
C VAL A 130 -5.91 -2.51 -4.86
N GLY A 131 -5.48 -1.88 -3.75
CA GLY A 131 -4.13 -1.32 -3.63
C GLY A 131 -4.04 0.20 -3.57
N LYS A 132 -5.13 0.95 -3.29
CA LYS A 132 -5.13 2.43 -3.21
C LYS A 132 -4.03 2.98 -2.28
N THR A 133 -3.97 2.50 -1.05
CA THR A 133 -2.93 2.88 -0.07
C THR A 133 -1.53 2.45 -0.52
N TYR A 134 -1.40 1.32 -1.21
CA TYR A 134 -0.13 0.87 -1.78
C TYR A 134 0.37 1.81 -2.89
N ILE A 135 -0.53 2.27 -3.76
CA ILE A 135 -0.25 3.26 -4.80
C ILE A 135 0.23 4.57 -4.16
N THR A 136 -0.43 5.04 -3.10
CA THR A 136 -0.01 6.25 -2.38
C THR A 136 1.40 6.12 -1.81
N LYS A 137 1.75 4.97 -1.22
CA LYS A 137 3.12 4.69 -0.73
C LYS A 137 4.13 4.64 -1.87
N TRP A 138 3.76 4.09 -3.01
CA TRP A 138 4.62 4.07 -4.18
C TRP A 138 4.83 5.49 -4.77
N LEU A 139 3.80 6.32 -4.81
CA LEU A 139 3.91 7.73 -5.20
C LEU A 139 4.86 8.50 -4.25
N SER A 140 4.73 8.27 -2.94
CA SER A 140 5.63 8.84 -1.92
C SER A 140 7.08 8.46 -2.19
N TYR A 141 7.34 7.19 -2.45
CA TYR A 141 8.68 6.73 -2.78
C TYR A 141 9.22 7.38 -4.07
N LYS A 142 8.41 7.47 -5.13
CA LYS A 142 8.82 8.05 -6.42
C LYS A 142 9.06 9.55 -6.33
N LEU A 143 8.20 10.29 -5.63
CA LEU A 143 8.32 11.74 -5.44
C LEU A 143 9.27 12.11 -4.29
N ASN A 144 9.73 11.14 -3.52
CA ASN A 144 10.53 11.33 -2.30
C ASN A 144 9.88 12.31 -1.31
N LEU A 145 8.57 12.18 -1.12
CA LEU A 145 7.77 13.01 -0.22
C LEU A 145 7.19 12.16 0.92
N PRO A 146 7.27 12.61 2.19
CA PRO A 146 6.60 11.93 3.29
C PRO A 146 5.08 11.95 3.11
N ILE A 147 4.40 10.92 3.63
CA ILE A 147 2.95 10.82 3.62
C ILE A 147 2.41 11.32 4.94
N VAL A 148 1.45 12.25 4.88
CA VAL A 148 0.62 12.68 5.99
C VAL A 148 -0.75 12.05 5.83
N THR A 149 -0.99 10.94 6.50
CA THR A 149 -2.25 10.20 6.42
C THR A 149 -3.28 10.77 7.40
N VAL A 150 -4.46 11.05 6.90
CA VAL A 150 -5.64 11.47 7.65
C VAL A 150 -6.69 10.36 7.55
N ASP A 151 -7.05 9.79 8.70
CA ASP A 151 -8.24 8.96 8.82
C ASP A 151 -9.44 9.87 9.11
N LEU A 152 -10.23 10.11 8.06
CA LEU A 152 -11.40 10.98 8.16
C LEU A 152 -12.51 10.37 9.04
N ALA A 153 -12.63 9.04 9.08
CA ALA A 153 -13.61 8.37 9.92
C ALA A 153 -13.36 8.65 11.40
N THR A 154 -12.10 8.53 11.84
CA THR A 154 -11.68 8.83 13.21
C THR A 154 -11.72 10.32 13.50
N SER A 155 -11.28 11.16 12.57
CA SER A 155 -11.23 12.63 12.74
C SER A 155 -12.62 13.26 12.88
N ILE A 156 -13.64 12.66 12.29
CA ILE A 156 -15.04 13.14 12.36
C ILE A 156 -15.76 12.58 13.59
N SER A 157 -15.39 11.37 14.07
CA SER A 157 -16.09 10.70 15.17
C SER A 157 -15.85 11.33 16.52
N SER A 158 -14.73 12.01 16.69
CA SER A 158 -14.27 12.42 18.01
C SER A 158 -15.02 13.62 18.60
N TYR A 159 -15.50 14.60 17.78
CA TYR A 159 -16.26 15.77 18.29
C TYR A 159 -16.94 16.53 17.14
N LEU A 160 -18.25 16.44 17.03
CA LEU A 160 -19.09 17.05 16.00
C LEU A 160 -18.98 18.59 15.87
N GLY A 161 -18.57 19.31 16.91
CA GLY A 161 -18.48 20.78 16.86
C GLY A 161 -17.15 21.37 16.37
N ARG A 162 -16.07 20.58 16.20
CA ARG A 162 -14.72 21.07 15.89
C ARG A 162 -14.02 20.40 14.72
N SER A 163 -14.67 19.45 14.10
CA SER A 163 -14.11 18.66 12.96
C SER A 163 -13.60 19.58 11.83
N GLY A 164 -14.28 20.71 11.57
CA GLY A 164 -13.83 21.69 10.59
C GLY A 164 -12.52 22.40 10.96
N GLN A 165 -12.25 22.66 12.25
CA GLN A 165 -10.97 23.26 12.68
C GLN A 165 -9.83 22.26 12.59
N ASN A 166 -10.09 20.99 12.92
CA ASN A 166 -9.12 19.91 12.79
C ASN A 166 -8.71 19.71 11.33
N ILE A 167 -9.67 19.65 10.39
CA ILE A 167 -9.38 19.60 8.96
C ILE A 167 -8.52 20.78 8.53
N LYS A 168 -8.89 21.99 8.90
CA LYS A 168 -8.10 23.17 8.57
C LYS A 168 -6.66 23.05 9.11
N SER A 169 -6.47 22.66 10.36
CA SER A 169 -5.12 22.49 10.94
C SER A 169 -4.29 21.45 10.22
N ILE A 170 -4.93 20.37 9.73
CA ILE A 170 -4.27 19.33 8.91
C ILE A 170 -3.81 19.91 7.57
N PHE A 171 -4.68 20.64 6.88
CA PHE A 171 -4.32 21.27 5.61
C PHE A 171 -3.27 22.36 5.78
N ASP A 172 -3.36 23.20 6.82
CA ASP A 172 -2.36 24.23 7.14
C ASP A 172 -0.98 23.58 7.37
N TYR A 173 -0.96 22.43 8.06
CA TYR A 173 0.26 21.64 8.23
C TYR A 173 0.79 21.13 6.90
N ALA A 174 -0.05 20.51 6.08
CA ALA A 174 0.36 19.99 4.78
C ALA A 174 0.83 21.09 3.81
N LYS A 175 0.18 22.25 3.82
CA LYS A 175 0.56 23.43 3.01
C LYS A 175 1.92 24.02 3.42
N SER A 176 2.29 23.87 4.69
CA SER A 176 3.58 24.36 5.22
C SER A 176 4.73 23.37 5.00
N GLN A 177 4.44 22.17 4.56
CA GLN A 177 5.38 21.08 4.38
C GLN A 177 5.36 20.57 2.94
N ASN A 178 6.46 20.01 2.48
CA ASN A 178 6.52 19.33 1.18
C ASN A 178 6.15 17.86 1.40
N VAL A 179 4.86 17.52 1.33
CA VAL A 179 4.31 16.22 1.70
C VAL A 179 3.24 15.74 0.72
N ILE A 180 2.92 14.47 0.78
CA ILE A 180 1.69 13.92 0.22
C ILE A 180 0.64 13.90 1.33
N LEU A 181 -0.41 14.71 1.20
CA LEU A 181 -1.58 14.63 2.06
C LEU A 181 -2.49 13.49 1.58
N PHE A 182 -2.55 12.42 2.37
CA PHE A 182 -3.38 11.27 2.05
C PHE A 182 -4.67 11.27 2.86
N LEU A 183 -5.79 11.48 2.16
CA LEU A 183 -7.15 11.49 2.72
C LEU A 183 -7.75 10.10 2.49
N ASP A 184 -7.63 9.21 3.48
CA ASP A 184 -8.20 7.87 3.39
C ASP A 184 -9.67 7.85 3.82
N GLU A 185 -10.43 6.91 3.27
CA GLU A 185 -11.84 6.69 3.57
C GLU A 185 -12.73 7.96 3.39
N LEU A 186 -12.56 8.66 2.26
CA LEU A 186 -13.38 9.85 1.95
C LEU A 186 -14.90 9.56 1.98
N ASP A 187 -15.31 8.33 1.76
CA ASP A 187 -16.71 7.89 1.85
C ASP A 187 -17.26 7.91 3.29
N ALA A 188 -16.40 7.96 4.32
CA ALA A 188 -16.86 8.13 5.71
C ALA A 188 -17.61 9.45 5.91
N ILE A 189 -17.28 10.48 5.15
CA ILE A 189 -17.99 11.77 5.15
C ILE A 189 -19.40 11.61 4.57
N ALA A 190 -19.58 10.76 3.57
CA ALA A 190 -20.87 10.56 2.92
C ALA A 190 -21.81 9.64 3.72
N LYS A 191 -21.28 8.56 4.29
CA LYS A 191 -22.06 7.58 5.07
C LYS A 191 -22.81 8.17 6.25
N ARG A 192 -22.30 9.21 6.88
CA ARG A 192 -22.93 9.88 8.02
C ARG A 192 -24.10 10.80 7.65
N ARG A 193 -24.38 11.04 6.37
CA ARG A 193 -25.55 11.81 5.92
C ARG A 193 -26.89 11.11 6.25
N ASP A 194 -26.87 9.80 6.42
CA ASP A 194 -28.07 9.01 6.71
C ASP A 194 -28.46 9.01 8.19
N ASP A 195 -27.55 9.44 9.09
CA ASP A 195 -27.83 9.60 10.51
C ASP A 195 -28.54 10.95 10.77
N MET A 196 -29.82 10.88 11.13
CA MET A 196 -30.80 11.98 11.18
C MET A 196 -30.52 13.12 12.17
N GLY A 197 -29.39 13.17 12.87
CA GLY A 197 -29.09 14.15 13.91
C GLY A 197 -28.23 15.35 13.49
N ASP A 198 -27.31 15.23 12.50
CA ASP A 198 -26.17 16.14 12.32
C ASP A 198 -25.94 16.68 10.91
N LEU A 199 -26.98 16.75 10.09
CA LEU A 199 -26.89 17.21 8.68
C LEU A 199 -26.23 18.61 8.52
N GLY A 200 -26.33 19.48 9.52
CA GLY A 200 -25.76 20.84 9.47
C GLY A 200 -24.24 20.87 9.60
N GLU A 201 -23.71 20.11 10.54
CA GLU A 201 -22.27 20.05 10.80
C GLU A 201 -21.51 19.31 9.71
N LEU A 202 -22.10 18.21 9.23
CA LEU A 202 -21.52 17.46 8.12
C LEU A 202 -21.41 18.30 6.85
N LYS A 203 -22.44 19.10 6.52
CA LYS A 203 -22.38 20.04 5.40
C LYS A 203 -21.28 21.10 5.60
N ARG A 204 -21.09 21.60 6.82
CA ARG A 204 -19.99 22.53 7.14
C ARG A 204 -18.64 21.86 6.93
N LEU A 205 -18.47 20.62 7.39
CA LEU A 205 -17.25 19.86 7.24
C LEU A 205 -16.90 19.65 5.76
N VAL A 206 -17.87 19.21 4.95
CA VAL A 206 -17.71 19.06 3.49
C VAL A 206 -17.29 20.39 2.87
N ASN A 207 -17.95 21.50 3.24
CA ASN A 207 -17.60 22.81 2.70
C ASN A 207 -16.19 23.27 3.10
N VAL A 208 -15.76 22.98 4.33
CA VAL A 208 -14.37 23.27 4.76
C VAL A 208 -13.40 22.40 3.94
N LEU A 209 -13.64 21.10 3.80
CA LEU A 209 -12.80 20.21 3.00
C LEU A 209 -12.70 20.70 1.54
N LEU A 210 -13.82 21.02 0.91
CA LEU A 210 -13.86 21.54 -0.47
C LEU A 210 -13.05 22.82 -0.62
N LYS A 211 -13.16 23.75 0.34
CA LYS A 211 -12.39 24.98 0.35
C LYS A 211 -10.89 24.71 0.51
N GLU A 212 -10.52 23.88 1.45
CA GLU A 212 -9.11 23.57 1.70
C GLU A 212 -8.45 22.83 0.51
N LEU A 213 -9.20 21.97 -0.19
CA LEU A 213 -8.74 21.34 -1.44
C LEU A 213 -8.48 22.39 -2.53
N GLU A 214 -9.36 23.39 -2.71
CA GLU A 214 -9.17 24.48 -3.68
C GLU A 214 -8.00 25.40 -3.37
N GLU A 215 -7.79 25.69 -2.08
CA GLU A 215 -6.76 26.62 -1.61
C GLU A 215 -5.38 25.93 -1.45
N CYS A 216 -5.28 24.65 -1.79
CA CYS A 216 -4.03 23.92 -1.63
C CYS A 216 -3.02 24.33 -2.71
N PRO A 217 -1.79 24.76 -2.33
CA PRO A 217 -0.79 25.16 -3.30
C PRO A 217 -0.35 23.98 -4.18
N VAL A 218 0.05 24.28 -5.40
CA VAL A 218 0.49 23.27 -6.37
C VAL A 218 1.68 22.43 -5.90
N THR A 219 2.45 22.93 -4.94
CA THR A 219 3.58 22.20 -4.33
C THR A 219 3.14 21.07 -3.41
N CYS A 220 1.93 21.14 -2.84
CA CYS A 220 1.37 20.09 -1.99
C CYS A 220 0.67 19.05 -2.86
N VAL A 221 1.01 17.79 -2.71
CA VAL A 221 0.34 16.68 -3.41
C VAL A 221 -0.78 16.13 -2.54
N ILE A 222 -1.98 16.02 -3.10
CA ILE A 222 -3.13 15.46 -2.40
C ILE A 222 -3.54 14.15 -3.06
N VAL A 223 -3.67 13.10 -2.25
CA VAL A 223 -4.22 11.80 -2.69
C VAL A 223 -5.44 11.48 -1.85
N GLY A 224 -6.60 11.42 -2.48
CA GLY A 224 -7.84 10.94 -1.86
C GLY A 224 -8.05 9.46 -2.15
N ALA A 225 -8.66 8.71 -1.22
CA ALA A 225 -9.07 7.33 -1.44
C ALA A 225 -10.51 7.09 -0.99
N THR A 226 -11.27 6.35 -1.81
CA THR A 226 -12.62 5.92 -1.46
C THR A 226 -12.87 4.47 -1.88
N ASN A 227 -13.61 3.74 -1.04
CA ASN A 227 -14.11 2.40 -1.34
C ASN A 227 -15.50 2.44 -1.96
N HIS A 228 -16.21 3.54 -1.84
CA HIS A 228 -17.60 3.74 -2.23
C HIS A 228 -17.76 4.99 -3.09
N PRO A 229 -17.27 4.96 -4.34
CA PRO A 229 -17.37 6.11 -5.24
C PRO A 229 -18.80 6.57 -5.49
N GLU A 230 -19.76 5.63 -5.42
CA GLU A 230 -21.20 5.88 -5.70
C GLU A 230 -21.89 6.77 -4.67
N ILE A 231 -21.39 6.81 -3.42
CA ILE A 231 -21.96 7.65 -2.35
C ILE A 231 -21.22 8.97 -2.15
N LEU A 232 -20.04 9.12 -2.78
CA LEU A 232 -19.24 10.33 -2.63
C LEU A 232 -19.91 11.52 -3.33
N ASP A 233 -19.92 12.69 -2.67
CA ASP A 233 -20.50 13.91 -3.22
C ASP A 233 -19.80 14.32 -4.52
N LYS A 234 -20.59 14.62 -5.56
CA LYS A 234 -20.09 15.09 -6.85
C LYS A 234 -19.22 16.36 -6.73
N ALA A 235 -19.44 17.19 -5.69
CA ALA A 235 -18.62 18.36 -5.44
C ALA A 235 -17.18 17.97 -5.06
N ILE A 236 -17.00 16.89 -4.28
CA ILE A 236 -15.67 16.37 -3.92
C ILE A 236 -14.97 15.85 -5.16
N TRP A 237 -15.66 15.05 -6.01
CA TRP A 237 -15.10 14.56 -7.26
C TRP A 237 -14.52 15.66 -8.15
N ARG A 238 -15.19 16.80 -8.23
CA ARG A 238 -14.81 17.94 -9.08
C ARG A 238 -13.62 18.73 -8.53
N ARG A 239 -13.21 18.47 -7.29
CA ARG A 239 -12.07 19.15 -6.66
C ARG A 239 -10.76 18.41 -6.83
N PHE A 240 -10.83 17.17 -7.27
CA PHE A 240 -9.63 16.43 -7.64
C PHE A 240 -9.35 16.63 -9.13
N ASP A 241 -8.11 16.94 -9.48
CA ASP A 241 -7.68 17.15 -10.87
C ASP A 241 -7.77 15.86 -11.69
N ARG A 242 -7.48 14.73 -11.04
CA ARG A 242 -7.55 13.42 -11.65
C ARG A 242 -8.35 12.45 -10.80
N ASN A 243 -9.22 11.70 -11.48
CA ASN A 243 -10.00 10.62 -10.86
C ASN A 243 -9.57 9.30 -11.50
N ILE A 244 -8.96 8.43 -10.72
CA ILE A 244 -8.41 7.15 -11.19
C ILE A 244 -9.15 6.02 -10.50
N GLU A 245 -9.92 5.26 -11.30
CA GLU A 245 -10.58 4.05 -10.83
C GLU A 245 -9.60 2.87 -10.89
N ILE A 246 -9.42 2.19 -9.77
CA ILE A 246 -8.58 1.01 -9.65
C ILE A 246 -9.49 -0.23 -9.71
N PRO A 247 -9.52 -0.95 -10.83
CA PRO A 247 -10.35 -2.13 -10.98
C PRO A 247 -9.82 -3.32 -10.14
N MET A 248 -10.63 -4.35 -10.03
CA MET A 248 -10.15 -5.66 -9.56
C MET A 248 -9.09 -6.18 -10.52
N PRO A 249 -8.07 -6.91 -10.02
CA PRO A 249 -6.96 -7.36 -10.86
C PRO A 249 -7.46 -8.32 -11.95
N GLY A 250 -7.10 -8.05 -13.20
CA GLY A 250 -7.32 -8.92 -14.34
C GLY A 250 -6.49 -10.19 -14.26
N LYS A 251 -6.62 -11.10 -15.23
CA LYS A 251 -5.92 -12.39 -15.21
C LYS A 251 -4.40 -12.25 -15.18
N GLU A 252 -3.86 -11.33 -15.97
CA GLU A 252 -2.41 -11.12 -16.04
C GLU A 252 -1.88 -10.44 -14.76
N GLU A 253 -2.62 -9.46 -14.21
CA GLU A 253 -2.28 -8.84 -12.94
C GLU A 253 -2.32 -9.86 -11.79
N ARG A 254 -3.33 -10.74 -11.74
CA ARG A 254 -3.41 -11.81 -10.76
C ARG A 254 -2.21 -12.75 -10.84
N ARG A 255 -1.82 -13.14 -12.07
CA ARG A 255 -0.63 -13.98 -12.27
C ARG A 255 0.63 -13.30 -11.75
N LYS A 256 0.84 -12.03 -12.09
CA LYS A 256 1.98 -11.25 -11.61
C LYS A 256 1.97 -11.09 -10.09
N LEU A 257 0.80 -10.90 -9.46
CA LEU A 257 0.65 -10.83 -8.00
C LEU A 257 1.05 -12.16 -7.34
N VAL A 258 0.58 -13.29 -7.88
CA VAL A 258 0.93 -14.64 -7.40
C VAL A 258 2.44 -14.87 -7.55
N GLU A 259 3.01 -14.60 -8.73
CA GLU A 259 4.43 -14.77 -9.01
C GLU A 259 5.29 -13.92 -8.06
N ARG A 260 5.01 -12.63 -7.96
CA ARG A 260 5.75 -11.72 -7.08
C ARG A 260 5.65 -12.11 -5.62
N THR A 261 4.46 -12.44 -5.15
CA THR A 261 4.27 -12.74 -3.73
C THR A 261 4.88 -14.09 -3.34
N LEU A 262 4.79 -15.10 -4.19
CA LEU A 262 5.42 -16.39 -3.96
C LEU A 262 6.95 -16.33 -4.09
N GLY A 263 7.47 -15.45 -4.95
CA GLY A 263 8.91 -15.29 -5.17
C GLY A 263 9.56 -16.62 -5.58
N ASN A 264 10.63 -17.02 -4.90
CA ASN A 264 11.35 -18.27 -5.19
C ASN A 264 10.45 -19.52 -5.12
N LYS A 265 9.38 -19.50 -4.31
CA LYS A 265 8.43 -20.62 -4.18
C LYS A 265 7.54 -20.81 -5.41
N PHE A 266 7.42 -19.77 -6.26
CA PHE A 266 6.69 -19.89 -7.52
C PHE A 266 7.26 -20.97 -8.44
N GLY A 267 8.59 -21.07 -8.53
CA GLY A 267 9.27 -22.09 -9.36
C GLY A 267 9.19 -23.52 -8.81
N GLU A 268 8.76 -23.71 -7.56
CA GLU A 268 8.58 -25.03 -6.94
C GLU A 268 7.23 -25.68 -7.31
N MET A 269 6.30 -24.91 -7.93
CA MET A 269 4.96 -25.34 -8.29
C MET A 269 4.83 -25.61 -9.80
N LYS A 270 3.95 -26.54 -10.15
CA LYS A 270 3.61 -26.83 -11.53
C LYS A 270 2.80 -25.68 -12.16
N SER A 271 2.97 -25.50 -13.48
CA SER A 271 2.23 -24.50 -14.25
C SER A 271 0.71 -24.62 -14.09
N ASP A 272 0.19 -25.83 -14.01
CA ASP A 272 -1.24 -26.07 -13.89
C ASP A 272 -1.78 -25.71 -12.50
N THR A 273 -0.98 -25.92 -11.45
CA THR A 273 -1.29 -25.42 -10.09
C THR A 273 -1.39 -23.92 -10.07
N ILE A 274 -0.45 -23.22 -10.71
CA ILE A 274 -0.47 -21.76 -10.83
C ILE A 274 -1.71 -21.29 -11.59
N LYS A 275 -2.02 -21.94 -12.73
CA LYS A 275 -3.25 -21.63 -13.50
C LYS A 275 -4.50 -21.84 -12.66
N PHE A 276 -4.56 -22.90 -11.87
CA PHE A 276 -5.68 -23.18 -10.96
C PHE A 276 -5.83 -22.05 -9.91
N VAL A 277 -4.75 -21.64 -9.25
CA VAL A 277 -4.76 -20.54 -8.26
C VAL A 277 -5.22 -19.23 -8.91
N VAL A 278 -4.64 -18.85 -10.06
CA VAL A 278 -5.01 -17.63 -10.80
C VAL A 278 -6.46 -17.68 -11.28
N GLY A 279 -6.94 -18.84 -11.72
CA GLY A 279 -8.33 -19.03 -12.18
C GLY A 279 -9.36 -18.92 -11.06
N ASN A 280 -9.02 -19.35 -9.85
CA ASN A 280 -9.94 -19.31 -8.70
C ASN A 280 -9.84 -17.98 -7.88
N THR A 281 -9.06 -17.01 -8.33
CA THR A 281 -8.93 -15.70 -7.71
C THR A 281 -9.61 -14.59 -8.52
N GLU A 282 -10.55 -14.90 -9.41
CA GLU A 282 -11.18 -13.93 -10.32
C GLU A 282 -11.96 -12.84 -9.57
N THR A 283 -12.64 -13.19 -8.50
CA THR A 283 -13.41 -12.26 -7.67
C THR A 283 -12.66 -11.75 -6.44
N VAL A 284 -11.38 -12.10 -6.34
CA VAL A 284 -10.54 -11.84 -5.16
C VAL A 284 -9.71 -10.58 -5.36
N SER A 285 -9.63 -9.71 -4.36
CA SER A 285 -8.84 -8.48 -4.42
C SER A 285 -7.33 -8.75 -4.41
N ALA A 286 -6.54 -7.78 -4.87
CA ALA A 286 -5.08 -7.87 -4.88
C ALA A 286 -4.50 -8.17 -3.48
N SER A 287 -5.04 -7.54 -2.45
CA SER A 287 -4.64 -7.77 -1.05
C SER A 287 -4.92 -9.20 -0.59
N GLU A 288 -6.08 -9.76 -0.95
CA GLU A 288 -6.46 -11.14 -0.60
C GLU A 288 -5.62 -12.16 -1.36
N ILE A 289 -5.30 -11.91 -2.64
CA ILE A 289 -4.38 -12.76 -3.41
C ILE A 289 -3.00 -12.78 -2.74
N CYS A 290 -2.46 -11.62 -2.33
CA CYS A 290 -1.19 -11.57 -1.61
C CYS A 290 -1.26 -12.34 -0.29
N LYS A 291 -2.33 -12.18 0.50
CA LYS A 291 -2.53 -12.93 1.75
C LYS A 291 -2.61 -14.43 1.52
N LEU A 292 -3.31 -14.88 0.47
CA LEU A 292 -3.35 -16.29 0.08
C LEU A 292 -1.95 -16.82 -0.23
N CYS A 293 -1.19 -16.11 -1.06
CA CYS A 293 0.17 -16.52 -1.43
C CYS A 293 1.12 -16.54 -0.23
N GLU A 294 1.03 -15.57 0.67
CA GLU A 294 1.79 -15.58 1.92
C GLU A 294 1.40 -16.76 2.82
N HIS A 295 0.12 -17.11 2.85
CA HIS A 295 -0.35 -18.29 3.58
C HIS A 295 0.20 -19.58 2.98
N ILE A 296 0.16 -19.72 1.65
CA ILE A 296 0.78 -20.85 0.93
C ILE A 296 2.27 -20.95 1.28
N LYS A 297 3.03 -19.84 1.25
CA LYS A 297 4.45 -19.82 1.65
C LYS A 297 4.65 -20.32 3.07
N ARG A 298 3.83 -19.87 4.01
CA ARG A 298 3.89 -20.32 5.42
C ARG A 298 3.64 -21.83 5.54
N GLN A 299 2.64 -22.34 4.82
CA GLN A 299 2.35 -23.77 4.81
C GLN A 299 3.51 -24.59 4.23
N MET A 300 4.16 -24.12 3.15
CA MET A 300 5.34 -24.78 2.57
C MET A 300 6.54 -24.83 3.54
N VAL A 301 6.69 -23.80 4.40
CA VAL A 301 7.74 -23.78 5.43
C VAL A 301 7.41 -24.72 6.58
N MET A 302 6.16 -24.79 7.00
CA MET A 302 5.70 -25.63 8.12
C MET A 302 5.64 -27.12 7.77
N ASN A 303 5.25 -27.45 6.53
CA ASN A 303 5.01 -28.82 6.07
C ASN A 303 5.97 -29.16 4.92
N ARG A 304 7.28 -29.21 5.22
CA ARG A 304 8.34 -29.39 4.22
C ARG A 304 8.29 -30.74 3.48
N ASP A 305 7.66 -31.76 4.07
CA ASP A 305 7.52 -33.09 3.48
C ASP A 305 6.34 -33.17 2.51
N ASP A 306 5.41 -32.22 2.55
CA ASP A 306 4.28 -32.15 1.65
C ASP A 306 4.68 -31.52 0.29
N LYS A 307 4.03 -31.99 -0.79
CA LYS A 307 4.25 -31.44 -2.13
C LYS A 307 3.74 -29.99 -2.21
N PRO A 308 4.54 -29.04 -2.71
CA PRO A 308 4.14 -27.62 -2.86
C PRO A 308 2.80 -27.45 -3.58
N ASP A 309 2.55 -28.23 -4.65
CA ASP A 309 1.30 -28.19 -5.41
C ASP A 309 0.08 -28.54 -4.55
N ILE A 310 0.17 -29.59 -3.71
CA ILE A 310 -0.93 -30.02 -2.83
C ILE A 310 -1.24 -28.93 -1.81
N LEU A 311 -0.20 -28.31 -1.23
CA LEU A 311 -0.37 -27.21 -0.28
C LEU A 311 -1.03 -26.00 -0.93
N ALA A 312 -0.58 -25.60 -2.12
CA ALA A 312 -1.15 -24.48 -2.85
C ALA A 312 -2.61 -24.73 -3.25
N LEU A 313 -2.93 -25.91 -3.78
CA LEU A 313 -4.31 -26.30 -4.12
C LEU A 313 -5.22 -26.30 -2.89
N ARG A 314 -4.74 -26.84 -1.76
CA ARG A 314 -5.50 -26.86 -0.49
C ARG A 314 -5.84 -25.47 0.00
N GLU A 315 -4.86 -24.56 0.03
CA GLU A 315 -5.09 -23.20 0.50
C GLU A 315 -5.97 -22.41 -0.49
N CYS A 316 -5.85 -22.64 -1.78
CA CYS A 316 -6.74 -22.09 -2.79
C CYS A 316 -8.18 -22.58 -2.61
N CYS A 317 -8.38 -23.87 -2.35
CA CYS A 317 -9.73 -24.42 -2.12
C CYS A 317 -10.39 -23.89 -0.86
N ARG A 318 -9.63 -23.45 0.15
CA ARG A 318 -10.17 -22.85 1.38
C ARG A 318 -10.86 -21.50 1.16
N ILE A 319 -10.46 -20.75 0.15
CA ILE A 319 -11.11 -19.48 -0.18
C ILE A 319 -12.34 -19.65 -1.07
N ILE A 320 -12.56 -20.86 -1.62
CA ILE A 320 -13.74 -21.18 -2.42
C ILE A 320 -14.89 -21.49 -1.47
N GLU A 321 -15.87 -20.60 -1.40
CA GLU A 321 -17.10 -20.87 -0.64
C GLU A 321 -17.93 -21.92 -1.37
N LEU A 322 -17.99 -23.12 -0.81
CA LEU A 322 -18.82 -24.21 -1.33
C LEU A 322 -20.18 -24.23 -0.60
N LYS A 323 -21.21 -23.68 -1.25
CA LYS A 323 -22.53 -23.50 -0.67
C LYS A 323 -23.36 -24.79 -0.66
N ASP A 324 -23.21 -25.62 -1.67
CA ASP A 324 -24.04 -26.81 -1.83
C ASP A 324 -23.24 -28.08 -2.22
N ARG A 325 -23.96 -29.19 -2.33
CA ARG A 325 -23.37 -30.47 -2.73
C ARG A 325 -22.90 -30.45 -4.20
N ASN A 326 -23.62 -29.76 -5.09
CA ASN A 326 -23.29 -29.76 -6.50
C ASN A 326 -21.96 -29.04 -6.75
N GLU A 327 -21.71 -27.92 -6.05
CA GLU A 327 -20.43 -27.20 -6.10
C GLU A 327 -19.26 -28.08 -5.62
N LYS A 328 -19.48 -28.89 -4.56
CA LYS A 328 -18.47 -29.85 -4.08
C LYS A 328 -18.19 -30.95 -5.11
N VAL A 329 -19.22 -31.45 -5.78
CA VAL A 329 -19.08 -32.44 -6.87
C VAL A 329 -18.29 -31.82 -8.02
N GLN A 330 -18.66 -30.62 -8.46
CA GLN A 330 -17.98 -29.93 -9.57
C GLN A 330 -16.51 -29.65 -9.23
N LEU A 331 -16.21 -29.18 -8.01
CA LEU A 331 -14.84 -28.95 -7.58
C LEU A 331 -14.00 -30.24 -7.59
N CYS A 332 -14.53 -31.33 -7.05
CA CYS A 332 -13.82 -32.62 -7.05
C CYS A 332 -13.55 -33.12 -8.47
N LYS A 333 -14.53 -33.05 -9.38
CA LYS A 333 -14.39 -33.43 -10.78
C LYS A 333 -13.37 -32.53 -11.49
N ARG A 334 -13.44 -31.22 -11.29
CA ARG A 334 -12.50 -30.27 -11.87
C ARG A 334 -11.07 -30.55 -11.43
N ILE A 335 -10.81 -30.74 -10.13
CA ILE A 335 -9.48 -31.06 -9.61
C ILE A 335 -8.99 -32.38 -10.23
N LYS A 336 -9.84 -33.40 -10.32
CA LYS A 336 -9.44 -34.68 -10.90
C LYS A 336 -9.12 -34.60 -12.41
N ASN A 337 -9.84 -33.75 -13.13
CA ASN A 337 -9.62 -33.53 -14.58
C ASN A 337 -8.36 -32.68 -14.83
N GLU A 338 -8.14 -31.62 -14.06
CA GLU A 338 -6.97 -30.76 -14.20
C GLU A 338 -5.68 -31.40 -13.65
N PHE A 339 -5.82 -32.30 -12.66
CA PHE A 339 -4.70 -33.02 -12.01
C PHE A 339 -4.97 -34.56 -11.98
N PRO A 340 -4.88 -35.24 -13.10
CA PRO A 340 -5.18 -36.69 -13.19
C PRO A 340 -4.32 -37.59 -12.29
N GLU A 341 -3.10 -37.10 -11.97
CA GLU A 341 -2.12 -37.83 -11.13
C GLU A 341 -2.49 -37.83 -9.64
N LEU A 342 -3.38 -36.98 -9.20
CA LEU A 342 -3.77 -36.88 -7.77
C LEU A 342 -4.62 -38.12 -7.39
N SER A 343 -4.26 -38.72 -6.25
CA SER A 343 -5.03 -39.81 -5.64
C SER A 343 -6.32 -39.25 -4.99
N LEU A 344 -7.27 -40.14 -4.70
CA LEU A 344 -8.48 -39.77 -3.95
C LEU A 344 -8.16 -39.21 -2.55
N ARG A 345 -7.04 -39.63 -1.94
CA ARG A 345 -6.57 -39.09 -0.66
C ARG A 345 -6.03 -37.69 -0.81
N ASP A 346 -5.28 -37.42 -1.89
CA ASP A 346 -4.78 -36.07 -2.15
C ASP A 346 -5.93 -35.10 -2.38
N ILE A 347 -6.93 -35.48 -3.19
CA ILE A 347 -8.12 -34.66 -3.44
C ILE A 347 -8.92 -34.45 -2.15
N SER A 348 -9.00 -35.48 -1.29
CA SER A 348 -9.62 -35.35 0.05
C SER A 348 -8.88 -34.32 0.92
N ASN A 349 -7.55 -34.35 0.94
CA ASN A 349 -6.73 -33.40 1.69
C ASN A 349 -6.85 -31.97 1.13
N ILE A 350 -6.93 -31.82 -0.20
CA ILE A 350 -7.07 -30.54 -0.87
C ILE A 350 -8.45 -29.91 -0.59
N THR A 351 -9.51 -30.70 -0.76
CA THR A 351 -10.89 -30.21 -0.67
C THR A 351 -11.49 -30.24 0.73
N MET A 352 -10.81 -30.87 1.68
CA MET A 352 -11.29 -31.16 3.04
C MET A 352 -12.58 -32.00 3.04
N ILE A 353 -12.84 -32.74 1.97
CA ILE A 353 -14.00 -33.65 1.82
C ILE A 353 -13.52 -35.09 2.05
N SER A 354 -14.32 -35.91 2.73
CA SER A 354 -13.92 -37.29 3.00
C SER A 354 -13.62 -38.10 1.72
N SER A 355 -12.60 -38.94 1.74
CA SER A 355 -12.18 -39.75 0.55
C SER A 355 -13.31 -40.60 -0.03
N ALA A 356 -14.21 -41.10 0.83
CA ALA A 356 -15.39 -41.84 0.40
C ALA A 356 -16.39 -40.97 -0.39
N SER A 357 -16.56 -39.72 0.03
CA SER A 357 -17.40 -38.74 -0.68
C SER A 357 -16.75 -38.30 -1.99
N VAL A 358 -15.44 -38.02 -1.98
CA VAL A 358 -14.67 -37.68 -3.20
C VAL A 358 -14.80 -38.77 -4.23
N GLY A 359 -14.65 -40.07 -3.82
CA GLY A 359 -14.80 -41.21 -4.72
C GLY A 359 -16.19 -41.34 -5.33
N ARG A 360 -17.25 -40.95 -4.61
CA ARG A 360 -18.62 -40.87 -5.14
C ARG A 360 -18.79 -39.67 -6.09
N TYR A 361 -18.36 -38.50 -5.71
CA TYR A 361 -18.50 -37.28 -6.49
C TYR A 361 -17.78 -37.30 -7.85
N ILE A 362 -16.65 -37.99 -7.94
CA ILE A 362 -15.94 -38.19 -9.21
C ILE A 362 -16.64 -39.19 -10.14
N LYS A 363 -17.42 -40.12 -9.57
CA LYS A 363 -18.16 -41.11 -10.36
C LYS A 363 -19.55 -40.69 -10.83
N GLU A 364 -20.17 -39.74 -10.07
CA GLU A 364 -21.41 -39.06 -10.48
C GLU A 364 -21.19 -38.24 -11.74
#